data_de1707e1b796a31152cc430b05b4a11a
#
_entry.id   de1707e1b796a31152cc430b05b4a11a
#
_cell.length_a   1.000
_cell.length_b   1.000
_cell.length_c   1.000
_cell.angle_alpha   90.00
_cell.angle_beta   90.00
_cell.angle_gamma   90.00
#
_symmetry.space_group_name_H-M   'P 1'
#
loop_
_entity.id
_entity.type
_entity.pdbx_description
1 polymer ?
#
loop_
_entity_poly.entity_id
_entity_poly.type
_entity_poly.pdbx_seq_one_letter_code
_entity_poly.pdbx_strand_id
1 'polypeptide(L)'
;MACLFVASCSNDIIDKKEYPNWKATNEAFFSKTLSQAKTSISKGDKAWKIFRNWTLPGLDTNYKVADNEQVVVKVLKSGSETQHPLSTDSVLVAYRARLLPSTTYPNGWAFMQTYIGGYNAKTNGSIILPVVGTIISNKNTRVALPEGYSTAIQQMVVGDRWEVYVPANLGFASSAIASIGIPEYSTIIYDITLLEINPKKSIR
;
A
#
# COMPACT_ATOMS: atom_id res chain seq x y z
N MET A 1 13.51 46.47 -27.55
CA MET A 1 13.73 45.00 -27.62
C MET A 1 13.39 44.42 -26.25
N ALA A 2 12.14 43.93 -26.09
CA ALA A 2 11.61 43.45 -24.79
C ALA A 2 11.76 41.94 -24.78
N CYS A 3 12.63 41.41 -23.90
CA CYS A 3 12.72 39.98 -23.64
C CYS A 3 11.50 39.55 -22.81
N LEU A 4 10.57 38.82 -23.43
CA LEU A 4 9.58 38.07 -22.70
C LEU A 4 10.25 36.86 -22.04
N PHE A 5 10.39 36.90 -20.72
CA PHE A 5 10.63 35.68 -19.93
C PHE A 5 9.36 34.86 -19.90
N VAL A 6 9.29 33.79 -20.68
CA VAL A 6 8.30 32.74 -20.47
C VAL A 6 8.72 31.99 -19.20
N ALA A 7 8.06 32.31 -18.11
CA ALA A 7 8.11 31.43 -16.92
C ALA A 7 7.47 30.10 -17.29
N SER A 8 8.30 29.08 -17.49
CA SER A 8 7.87 27.70 -17.56
C SER A 8 7.28 27.35 -16.20
N CYS A 9 5.95 27.32 -16.11
CA CYS A 9 5.27 26.69 -14.98
C CYS A 9 5.57 25.18 -15.05
N SER A 10 6.63 24.76 -14.38
CA SER A 10 6.77 23.36 -14.02
C SER A 10 5.60 23.02 -13.08
N ASN A 11 4.73 22.13 -13.53
CA ASN A 11 3.68 21.54 -12.70
C ASN A 11 4.33 20.61 -11.63
N ASP A 12 5.11 21.16 -10.73
CA ASP A 12 5.53 20.50 -9.50
C ASP A 12 4.33 20.45 -8.54
N ILE A 13 3.35 19.59 -8.87
CA ILE A 13 2.12 19.38 -8.09
C ILE A 13 2.42 18.80 -6.69
N ILE A 14 3.65 18.38 -6.44
CA ILE A 14 4.12 17.84 -5.18
C ILE A 14 5.15 18.80 -4.58
N ASP A 15 4.75 19.47 -3.50
CA ASP A 15 5.61 20.45 -2.82
C ASP A 15 6.82 19.78 -2.18
N LYS A 16 8.02 20.08 -2.68
CA LYS A 16 9.28 19.56 -2.13
C LYS A 16 9.53 19.99 -0.68
N LYS A 17 8.91 21.09 -0.23
CA LYS A 17 8.97 21.52 1.18
C LYS A 17 8.13 20.61 2.08
N GLU A 18 7.04 20.05 1.55
CA GLU A 18 6.20 19.10 2.26
C GLU A 18 6.92 17.76 2.47
N TYR A 19 7.75 17.34 1.49
CA TYR A 19 8.41 16.04 1.47
C TYR A 19 9.94 16.14 1.35
N PRO A 20 10.63 16.77 2.35
CA PRO A 20 12.08 16.93 2.28
C PRO A 20 12.79 15.58 2.37
N ASN A 21 13.84 15.37 1.56
CA ASN A 21 14.61 14.12 1.53
C ASN A 21 13.76 12.85 1.40
N TRP A 22 12.61 12.93 0.70
CA TRP A 22 11.55 11.93 0.75
C TRP A 22 12.00 10.52 0.40
N LYS A 23 12.79 10.36 -0.67
CA LYS A 23 13.35 9.06 -1.06
C LYS A 23 14.15 8.43 0.07
N ALA A 24 15.15 9.14 0.58
CA ALA A 24 16.02 8.62 1.65
C ALA A 24 15.21 8.31 2.94
N THR A 25 14.23 9.14 3.27
CA THR A 25 13.32 8.93 4.41
C THR A 25 12.52 7.64 4.26
N ASN A 26 11.96 7.39 3.07
CA ASN A 26 11.16 6.20 2.80
C ASN A 26 12.00 4.92 2.77
N GLU A 27 13.17 4.97 2.14
CA GLU A 27 14.11 3.83 2.11
C GLU A 27 14.60 3.47 3.52
N ALA A 28 14.98 4.45 4.34
CA ALA A 28 15.40 4.23 5.71
C ALA A 28 14.26 3.68 6.59
N PHE A 29 13.05 4.21 6.44
CA PHE A 29 11.87 3.71 7.15
C PHE A 29 11.59 2.26 6.81
N PHE A 30 11.55 1.91 5.51
CA PHE A 30 11.26 0.54 5.10
C PHE A 30 12.34 -0.43 5.55
N SER A 31 13.62 -0.09 5.40
CA SER A 31 14.75 -0.91 5.88
C SER A 31 14.66 -1.18 7.38
N LYS A 32 14.37 -0.15 8.19
CA LYS A 32 14.16 -0.29 9.63
C LYS A 32 12.99 -1.21 9.95
N THR A 33 11.85 -1.04 9.27
CA THR A 33 10.64 -1.85 9.46
C THR A 33 10.89 -3.31 9.12
N LEU A 34 11.58 -3.58 8.01
CA LEU A 34 11.96 -4.93 7.60
C LEU A 34 12.91 -5.59 8.60
N SER A 35 13.92 -4.86 9.09
CA SER A 35 14.85 -5.36 10.11
C SER A 35 14.13 -5.68 11.42
N GLN A 36 13.18 -4.83 11.82
CA GLN A 36 12.34 -5.08 12.99
C GLN A 36 11.50 -6.35 12.81
N ALA A 37 10.86 -6.51 11.65
CA ALA A 37 10.06 -7.70 11.35
C ALA A 37 10.93 -8.97 11.38
N LYS A 38 12.09 -8.97 10.72
CA LYS A 38 13.04 -10.09 10.73
C LYS A 38 13.43 -10.47 12.17
N THR A 39 13.74 -9.48 13.00
CA THR A 39 14.08 -9.69 14.42
C THR A 39 12.91 -10.23 15.23
N SER A 40 11.70 -9.71 15.03
CA SER A 40 10.52 -10.18 15.75
C SER A 40 10.16 -11.61 15.37
N ILE A 41 10.19 -11.94 14.07
CA ILE A 41 9.96 -13.31 13.56
C ILE A 41 10.99 -14.29 14.12
N SER A 42 12.28 -13.92 14.18
CA SER A 42 13.32 -14.80 14.74
C SER A 42 13.14 -15.08 16.23
N LYS A 43 12.43 -14.21 16.94
CA LYS A 43 12.03 -14.38 18.35
C LYS A 43 10.69 -15.12 18.53
N GLY A 44 10.08 -15.58 17.44
CA GLY A 44 8.81 -16.31 17.46
C GLY A 44 7.56 -15.44 17.51
N ASP A 45 7.68 -14.12 17.29
CA ASP A 45 6.53 -13.21 17.21
C ASP A 45 5.72 -13.46 15.94
N LYS A 46 4.54 -14.06 16.09
CA LYS A 46 3.62 -14.41 14.99
C LYS A 46 2.84 -13.21 14.45
N ALA A 47 2.93 -12.05 15.10
CA ALA A 47 2.29 -10.83 14.61
C ALA A 47 3.02 -10.21 13.43
N TRP A 48 4.27 -10.59 13.18
CA TRP A 48 5.02 -10.11 12.03
C TRP A 48 5.14 -11.19 10.97
N LYS A 49 4.97 -10.78 9.70
CA LYS A 49 5.16 -11.63 8.52
C LYS A 49 5.91 -10.84 7.44
N ILE A 50 6.59 -11.55 6.57
CA ILE A 50 7.26 -10.99 5.39
C ILE A 50 6.89 -11.87 4.21
N PHE A 51 6.39 -11.24 3.14
CA PHE A 51 6.03 -11.94 1.92
C PHE A 51 6.84 -11.40 0.74
N ARG A 52 7.40 -12.30 -0.05
CA ARG A 52 8.03 -11.95 -1.34
C ARG A 52 6.95 -11.50 -2.32
N ASN A 53 7.31 -10.63 -3.25
CA ASN A 53 6.41 -10.21 -4.32
C ASN A 53 5.86 -11.44 -5.06
N TRP A 54 4.54 -11.47 -5.23
CA TRP A 54 3.81 -12.57 -5.86
C TRP A 54 4.15 -12.78 -7.34
N THR A 55 4.66 -11.74 -8.04
CA THR A 55 5.05 -11.80 -9.45
C THR A 55 6.41 -12.45 -9.67
N LEU A 56 7.20 -12.65 -8.61
CA LEU A 56 8.51 -13.28 -8.75
C LEU A 56 8.37 -14.73 -9.19
N PRO A 57 9.24 -15.21 -10.10
CA PRO A 57 9.21 -16.58 -10.57
C PRO A 57 9.22 -17.56 -9.40
N GLY A 58 8.60 -18.72 -9.60
CA GLY A 58 8.52 -19.78 -8.58
C GLY A 58 9.88 -20.06 -7.94
N LEU A 59 9.90 -20.83 -6.86
CA LEU A 59 11.10 -21.08 -6.04
C LEU A 59 12.29 -21.64 -6.85
N ASP A 60 12.94 -20.79 -7.63
CA ASP A 60 14.32 -21.01 -7.98
C ASP A 60 15.13 -20.82 -6.70
N THR A 61 15.71 -21.90 -6.19
CA THR A 61 16.49 -21.93 -4.95
C THR A 61 17.70 -20.99 -4.99
N ASN A 62 18.09 -20.53 -6.18
CA ASN A 62 19.21 -19.62 -6.40
C ASN A 62 18.78 -18.13 -6.42
N TYR A 63 17.48 -17.83 -6.52
CA TYR A 63 17.01 -16.44 -6.52
C TYR A 63 17.02 -15.84 -5.11
N LYS A 64 17.91 -14.88 -4.88
CA LYS A 64 17.98 -14.13 -3.64
C LYS A 64 17.01 -12.94 -3.72
N VAL A 65 15.88 -13.05 -3.04
CA VAL A 65 14.88 -11.97 -2.97
C VAL A 65 15.50 -10.73 -2.32
N ALA A 66 15.46 -9.61 -3.02
CA ALA A 66 15.94 -8.33 -2.49
C ALA A 66 14.97 -7.77 -1.43
N ASP A 67 15.47 -6.92 -0.55
CA ASP A 67 14.66 -6.32 0.52
C ASP A 67 13.48 -5.51 -0.04
N ASN A 68 13.66 -4.81 -1.16
CA ASN A 68 12.61 -4.03 -1.84
C ASN A 68 11.68 -4.85 -2.74
N GLU A 69 11.84 -6.17 -2.79
CA GLU A 69 10.95 -7.13 -3.45
C GLU A 69 10.05 -7.89 -2.46
N GLN A 70 9.94 -7.37 -1.25
CA GLN A 70 9.16 -7.96 -0.17
C GLN A 70 8.21 -6.92 0.42
N VAL A 71 7.07 -7.39 0.93
CA VAL A 71 6.18 -6.60 1.78
C VAL A 71 6.32 -7.06 3.23
N VAL A 72 6.26 -6.10 4.14
CA VAL A 72 6.25 -6.39 5.57
C VAL A 72 4.83 -6.24 6.10
N VAL A 73 4.40 -7.16 6.92
CA VAL A 73 3.05 -7.20 7.49
C VAL A 73 3.14 -7.25 9.01
N LYS A 74 2.31 -6.43 9.66
CA LYS A 74 1.96 -6.56 11.06
C LYS A 74 0.50 -6.98 11.18
N VAL A 75 0.26 -8.17 11.69
CA VAL A 75 -1.07 -8.72 11.94
C VAL A 75 -1.69 -7.99 13.14
N LEU A 76 -2.78 -7.27 12.90
CA LEU A 76 -3.55 -6.57 13.94
C LEU A 76 -4.70 -7.43 14.47
N LYS A 77 -5.24 -8.28 13.60
CA LYS A 77 -6.25 -9.30 13.91
C LYS A 77 -6.11 -10.45 12.92
N SER A 78 -6.24 -11.69 13.40
CA SER A 78 -6.30 -12.88 12.58
C SER A 78 -7.74 -13.27 12.29
N GLY A 79 -8.03 -13.61 11.03
CA GLY A 79 -9.26 -14.26 10.61
C GLY A 79 -9.26 -15.74 10.99
N SER A 80 -10.39 -16.40 10.75
CA SER A 80 -10.60 -17.83 11.04
C SER A 80 -10.80 -18.68 9.78
N GLU A 81 -10.97 -18.03 8.63
CA GLU A 81 -11.18 -18.72 7.36
C GLU A 81 -9.85 -19.27 6.83
N THR A 82 -9.95 -20.17 5.85
CA THR A 82 -8.77 -20.82 5.26
C THR A 82 -8.55 -20.47 3.79
N GLN A 83 -9.57 -19.88 3.14
CA GLN A 83 -9.49 -19.50 1.73
C GLN A 83 -8.76 -18.19 1.57
N HIS A 84 -7.79 -18.17 0.65
CA HIS A 84 -7.08 -16.98 0.23
C HIS A 84 -7.62 -16.46 -1.10
N PRO A 85 -7.62 -15.13 -1.34
CA PRO A 85 -7.98 -14.56 -2.63
C PRO A 85 -6.99 -14.97 -3.73
N LEU A 86 -7.51 -15.29 -4.91
CA LEU A 86 -6.73 -15.50 -6.12
C LEU A 86 -6.48 -14.16 -6.83
N SER A 87 -5.47 -14.10 -7.69
CA SER A 87 -5.15 -12.88 -8.46
C SER A 87 -6.31 -12.40 -9.36
N THR A 88 -7.21 -13.30 -9.75
CA THR A 88 -8.39 -13.01 -10.58
C THR A 88 -9.62 -12.59 -9.79
N ASP A 89 -9.58 -12.68 -8.47
CA ASP A 89 -10.70 -12.40 -7.60
C ASP A 89 -10.92 -10.90 -7.38
N SER A 90 -12.13 -10.58 -6.90
CA SER A 90 -12.43 -9.31 -6.25
C SER A 90 -12.64 -9.52 -4.76
N VAL A 91 -12.31 -8.54 -3.95
CA VAL A 91 -12.42 -8.59 -2.50
C VAL A 91 -13.19 -7.41 -1.97
N LEU A 92 -14.01 -7.63 -0.94
CA LEU A 92 -14.59 -6.56 -0.13
C LEU A 92 -13.62 -6.24 1.00
N VAL A 93 -13.16 -5.01 1.06
CA VAL A 93 -12.21 -4.56 2.08
C VAL A 93 -12.65 -3.26 2.74
N ALA A 94 -12.39 -3.14 4.04
CA ALA A 94 -12.25 -1.85 4.67
C ALA A 94 -10.75 -1.53 4.73
N TYR A 95 -10.34 -0.35 4.23
CA TYR A 95 -8.92 -0.06 4.16
C TYR A 95 -8.61 1.43 4.24
N ARG A 96 -7.38 1.72 4.60
CA ARG A 96 -6.77 3.03 4.53
C ARG A 96 -5.34 2.89 4.00
N ALA A 97 -5.04 3.59 2.90
CA ALA A 97 -3.72 3.68 2.31
C ALA A 97 -3.16 5.08 2.58
N ARG A 98 -1.99 5.15 3.20
CA ARG A 98 -1.35 6.40 3.58
C ARG A 98 0.15 6.41 3.29
N LEU A 99 0.68 7.59 3.17
CA LEU A 99 2.12 7.85 3.10
C LEU A 99 2.74 7.88 4.51
N LEU A 100 4.05 8.02 4.59
CA LEU A 100 4.74 8.37 5.83
C LEU A 100 4.32 9.77 6.32
N PRO A 101 4.51 10.06 7.61
CA PRO A 101 4.35 11.42 8.13
C PRO A 101 5.14 12.44 7.33
N SER A 102 4.55 13.61 7.17
CA SER A 102 5.16 14.76 6.51
C SER A 102 4.87 16.03 7.30
N THR A 103 5.32 17.19 6.82
CA THR A 103 5.19 18.46 7.56
C THR A 103 3.74 18.80 7.87
N THR A 104 2.85 18.72 6.87
CA THR A 104 1.42 19.04 7.03
C THR A 104 0.63 17.85 7.55
N TYR A 105 1.08 16.62 7.29
CA TYR A 105 0.35 15.39 7.63
C TYR A 105 1.12 14.55 8.65
N PRO A 106 1.04 14.85 9.96
CA PRO A 106 1.82 14.16 11.01
C PRO A 106 1.48 12.67 11.15
N ASN A 107 0.32 12.24 10.65
CA ASN A 107 -0.10 10.83 10.62
C ASN A 107 0.07 10.20 9.21
N GLY A 108 0.68 10.92 8.28
CA GLY A 108 0.77 10.57 6.87
C GLY A 108 -0.50 10.91 6.08
N TRP A 109 -0.33 11.43 4.85
CA TRP A 109 -1.44 11.70 3.93
C TRP A 109 -2.16 10.40 3.55
N ALA A 110 -3.45 10.31 3.91
CA ALA A 110 -4.30 9.20 3.50
C ALA A 110 -4.92 9.51 2.14
N PHE A 111 -4.35 8.95 1.09
CA PHE A 111 -4.77 9.21 -0.29
C PHE A 111 -5.95 8.36 -0.75
N MET A 112 -6.22 7.22 -0.08
CA MET A 112 -7.39 6.38 -0.28
C MET A 112 -7.82 5.74 1.03
N GLN A 113 -9.12 5.83 1.35
CA GLN A 113 -9.64 5.27 2.60
C GLN A 113 -11.14 5.05 2.54
N THR A 114 -11.63 4.04 3.26
CA THR A 114 -13.06 3.76 3.46
C THR A 114 -13.56 4.25 4.83
N TYR A 115 -12.65 4.70 5.71
CA TYR A 115 -12.97 5.22 7.03
C TYR A 115 -11.97 6.29 7.48
N ILE A 116 -12.41 7.13 8.41
CA ILE A 116 -11.63 8.19 9.07
C ILE A 116 -11.48 7.83 10.55
N GLY A 117 -10.33 8.15 11.14
CA GLY A 117 -10.05 7.82 12.54
C GLY A 117 -9.69 6.36 12.77
N GLY A 118 -10.13 5.79 13.88
CA GLY A 118 -9.93 4.37 14.22
C GLY A 118 -10.87 3.46 13.45
N TYR A 119 -10.39 2.27 13.06
CA TYR A 119 -11.24 1.26 12.42
C TYR A 119 -12.33 0.74 13.37
N ASN A 120 -13.57 0.71 12.93
CA ASN A 120 -14.71 0.12 13.61
C ASN A 120 -15.56 -0.67 12.61
N ALA A 121 -15.61 -1.99 12.77
CA ALA A 121 -16.30 -2.90 11.85
C ALA A 121 -17.81 -2.64 11.71
N LYS A 122 -18.44 -1.98 12.70
CA LYS A 122 -19.89 -1.71 12.68
C LYS A 122 -20.25 -0.41 11.96
N THR A 123 -19.31 0.53 11.85
CA THR A 123 -19.60 1.90 11.37
C THR A 123 -18.77 2.30 10.17
N ASN A 124 -17.69 1.59 9.86
CA ASN A 124 -16.83 1.97 8.76
C ASN A 124 -17.32 1.40 7.42
N GLY A 125 -17.11 2.18 6.37
CA GLY A 125 -17.39 1.78 4.99
C GLY A 125 -16.43 0.71 4.50
N SER A 126 -16.83 0.09 3.40
CA SER A 126 -16.03 -0.89 2.66
C SER A 126 -16.15 -0.64 1.16
N ILE A 127 -15.23 -1.20 0.39
CA ILE A 127 -15.20 -1.09 -1.06
C ILE A 127 -14.81 -2.43 -1.67
N ILE A 128 -15.35 -2.71 -2.87
CA ILE A 128 -14.92 -3.86 -3.66
C ILE A 128 -13.72 -3.43 -4.50
N LEU A 129 -12.62 -4.13 -4.36
CA LEU A 129 -11.40 -3.96 -5.14
C LEU A 129 -11.02 -5.26 -5.84
N PRO A 130 -10.44 -5.22 -7.06
CA PRO A 130 -9.79 -6.40 -7.62
C PRO A 130 -8.53 -6.74 -6.79
N VAL A 131 -8.16 -8.00 -6.76
CA VAL A 131 -6.89 -8.44 -6.17
C VAL A 131 -5.72 -7.91 -6.99
N VAL A 132 -5.83 -8.00 -8.31
CA VAL A 132 -4.89 -7.42 -9.29
C VAL A 132 -5.68 -6.60 -10.30
N GLY A 133 -5.24 -5.39 -10.61
CA GLY A 133 -5.91 -4.59 -11.61
C GLY A 133 -5.80 -3.09 -11.38
N THR A 134 -6.81 -2.37 -11.82
CA THR A 134 -6.90 -0.92 -11.73
C THR A 134 -8.18 -0.49 -11.03
N ILE A 135 -8.12 0.64 -10.37
CA ILE A 135 -9.27 1.34 -9.81
C ILE A 135 -9.46 2.68 -10.52
N ILE A 136 -10.65 3.21 -10.42
CA ILE A 136 -10.94 4.58 -10.90
C ILE A 136 -10.87 5.50 -9.69
N SER A 137 -9.96 6.47 -9.73
CA SER A 137 -9.84 7.50 -8.71
C SER A 137 -11.03 8.48 -8.77
N ASN A 138 -11.20 9.28 -7.71
CA ASN A 138 -12.24 10.32 -7.63
C ASN A 138 -12.18 11.36 -8.77
N LYS A 139 -11.04 11.45 -9.47
CA LYS A 139 -10.84 12.32 -10.63
C LYS A 139 -10.99 11.57 -11.97
N ASN A 140 -11.67 10.45 -11.96
CA ASN A 140 -11.88 9.58 -13.13
C ASN A 140 -10.58 9.09 -13.79
N THR A 141 -9.48 9.06 -13.03
CA THR A 141 -8.18 8.57 -13.49
C THR A 141 -8.04 7.10 -13.11
N ARG A 142 -7.59 6.28 -14.05
CA ARG A 142 -7.25 4.88 -13.76
C ARG A 142 -5.92 4.83 -13.01
N VAL A 143 -5.93 4.18 -11.86
CA VAL A 143 -4.74 3.95 -11.03
C VAL A 143 -4.57 2.45 -10.86
N ALA A 144 -3.41 1.93 -11.24
CA ALA A 144 -3.08 0.53 -11.01
C ALA A 144 -2.96 0.28 -9.50
N LEU A 145 -3.48 -0.85 -9.02
CA LEU A 145 -3.20 -1.30 -7.67
C LEU A 145 -1.74 -1.75 -7.59
N PRO A 146 -0.98 -1.30 -6.57
CA PRO A 146 0.42 -1.67 -6.42
C PRO A 146 0.61 -3.17 -6.25
N GLU A 147 1.72 -3.71 -6.76
CA GLU A 147 2.08 -5.13 -6.60
C GLU A 147 2.17 -5.54 -5.14
N GLY A 148 2.62 -4.62 -4.27
CA GLY A 148 2.68 -4.87 -2.83
C GLY A 148 1.31 -5.05 -2.18
N TYR A 149 0.28 -4.32 -2.65
CA TYR A 149 -1.11 -4.56 -2.24
C TYR A 149 -1.55 -5.97 -2.68
N SER A 150 -1.35 -6.29 -3.96
CA SER A 150 -1.72 -7.59 -4.53
C SER A 150 -0.99 -8.75 -3.85
N THR A 151 0.27 -8.54 -3.47
CA THR A 151 1.07 -9.51 -2.69
C THR A 151 0.44 -9.78 -1.32
N ALA A 152 0.09 -8.72 -0.59
CA ALA A 152 -0.45 -8.86 0.76
C ALA A 152 -1.85 -9.49 0.74
N ILE A 153 -2.76 -8.99 -0.11
CA ILE A 153 -4.16 -9.42 -0.11
C ILE A 153 -4.32 -10.90 -0.45
N GLN A 154 -3.47 -11.46 -1.32
CA GLN A 154 -3.44 -12.88 -1.66
C GLN A 154 -2.96 -13.79 -0.50
N GLN A 155 -2.42 -13.20 0.57
CA GLN A 155 -1.97 -13.94 1.76
C GLN A 155 -2.96 -13.80 2.93
N MET A 156 -3.98 -12.94 2.80
CA MET A 156 -5.00 -12.74 3.81
C MET A 156 -6.11 -13.80 3.71
N VAL A 157 -6.79 -14.01 4.84
CA VAL A 157 -8.07 -14.74 4.89
C VAL A 157 -9.17 -13.80 5.39
N VAL A 158 -10.43 -14.14 5.14
CA VAL A 158 -11.57 -13.33 5.63
C VAL A 158 -11.53 -13.20 7.15
N GLY A 159 -11.67 -11.97 7.63
CA GLY A 159 -11.56 -11.60 9.05
C GLY A 159 -10.18 -11.07 9.47
N ASP A 160 -9.15 -11.26 8.64
CA ASP A 160 -7.84 -10.65 8.88
C ASP A 160 -7.93 -9.12 8.86
N ARG A 161 -7.16 -8.48 9.75
CA ARG A 161 -6.79 -7.07 9.65
C ARG A 161 -5.29 -6.93 9.80
N TRP A 162 -4.65 -6.35 8.80
CA TRP A 162 -3.21 -6.22 8.72
C TRP A 162 -2.78 -4.76 8.49
N GLU A 163 -1.70 -4.36 9.12
CA GLU A 163 -0.93 -3.20 8.66
C GLU A 163 0.16 -3.70 7.72
N VAL A 164 0.16 -3.18 6.48
CA VAL A 164 1.05 -3.65 5.42
C VAL A 164 1.96 -2.51 4.99
N TYR A 165 3.25 -2.75 5.01
CA TYR A 165 4.29 -1.82 4.60
C TYR A 165 4.81 -2.23 3.25
N VAL A 166 4.55 -1.41 2.25
CA VAL A 166 4.90 -1.64 0.84
C VAL A 166 6.05 -0.71 0.45
N PRO A 167 7.23 -1.24 0.10
CA PRO A 167 8.33 -0.40 -0.36
C PRO A 167 7.98 0.27 -1.67
N ALA A 168 8.64 1.38 -1.98
CA ALA A 168 8.39 2.13 -3.22
C ALA A 168 8.43 1.25 -4.48
N ASN A 169 9.34 0.30 -4.55
CA ASN A 169 9.50 -0.60 -5.70
C ASN A 169 8.26 -1.45 -5.98
N LEU A 170 7.53 -1.86 -4.95
CA LEU A 170 6.26 -2.60 -5.05
C LEU A 170 5.03 -1.69 -4.92
N GLY A 171 5.26 -0.38 -4.76
CA GLY A 171 4.28 0.69 -4.77
C GLY A 171 4.15 1.32 -6.16
N PHE A 172 4.49 2.60 -6.25
CA PHE A 172 4.50 3.37 -7.50
C PHE A 172 5.92 3.69 -8.00
N ALA A 173 6.94 3.10 -7.39
CA ALA A 173 8.37 3.22 -7.72
C ALA A 173 8.84 4.69 -7.83
N SER A 174 9.47 5.03 -8.95
CA SER A 174 9.92 6.38 -9.27
C SER A 174 8.83 7.26 -9.90
N SER A 175 7.58 6.82 -9.88
CA SER A 175 6.47 7.57 -10.46
C SER A 175 5.69 8.30 -9.37
N ALA A 176 5.51 9.59 -9.54
CA ALA A 176 4.55 10.36 -8.76
C ALA A 176 3.14 10.15 -9.30
N ILE A 177 2.15 10.00 -8.42
CA ILE A 177 0.74 9.97 -8.81
C ILE A 177 0.09 11.28 -8.33
N ALA A 178 0.36 12.34 -9.08
CA ALA A 178 -0.05 13.69 -8.75
C ALA A 178 -1.57 13.85 -8.53
N SER A 179 -2.40 13.08 -9.26
CA SER A 179 -3.86 13.11 -9.14
C SER A 179 -4.38 12.74 -7.73
N ILE A 180 -3.61 11.99 -6.95
CA ILE A 180 -3.94 11.58 -5.58
C ILE A 180 -2.86 11.97 -4.56
N GLY A 181 -1.90 12.82 -4.96
CA GLY A 181 -0.91 13.41 -4.06
C GLY A 181 0.17 12.45 -3.57
N ILE A 182 0.58 11.46 -4.38
CA ILE A 182 1.64 10.52 -4.03
C ILE A 182 2.95 10.97 -4.68
N PRO A 183 3.98 11.32 -3.90
CA PRO A 183 5.33 11.57 -4.40
C PRO A 183 5.99 10.28 -4.91
N GLU A 184 6.95 10.44 -5.83
CA GLU A 184 7.84 9.35 -6.23
C GLU A 184 8.59 8.76 -5.02
N TYR A 185 9.00 7.49 -5.12
CA TYR A 185 9.72 6.77 -4.07
C TYR A 185 8.98 6.65 -2.72
N SER A 186 7.65 6.73 -2.73
CA SER A 186 6.85 6.61 -1.51
C SER A 186 6.70 5.17 -1.05
N THR A 187 7.02 4.90 0.20
CA THR A 187 6.54 3.73 0.92
C THR A 187 5.06 3.93 1.24
N ILE A 188 4.25 2.92 0.97
CA ILE A 188 2.81 2.96 1.26
C ILE A 188 2.53 2.11 2.49
N ILE A 189 1.77 2.65 3.42
CA ILE A 189 1.28 1.93 4.58
C ILE A 189 -0.22 1.71 4.42
N TYR A 190 -0.62 0.46 4.34
CA TYR A 190 -2.01 0.06 4.33
C TYR A 190 -2.46 -0.42 5.71
N ASP A 191 -3.68 -0.09 6.10
CA ASP A 191 -4.46 -0.80 7.12
C ASP A 191 -5.62 -1.47 6.36
N ILE A 192 -5.61 -2.79 6.23
CA ILE A 192 -6.56 -3.55 5.42
C ILE A 192 -7.28 -4.54 6.32
N THR A 193 -8.62 -4.54 6.24
CA THR A 193 -9.45 -5.63 6.77
C THR A 193 -10.11 -6.34 5.59
N LEU A 194 -9.85 -7.64 5.42
CA LEU A 194 -10.51 -8.46 4.41
C LEU A 194 -11.86 -8.94 4.95
N LEU A 195 -12.94 -8.52 4.29
CA LEU A 195 -14.31 -8.78 4.72
C LEU A 195 -14.98 -9.92 3.93
N GLU A 196 -14.71 -10.03 2.63
CA GLU A 196 -15.30 -11.04 1.75
C GLU A 196 -14.44 -11.25 0.51
N ILE A 197 -14.44 -12.48 -0.02
CA ILE A 197 -13.83 -12.85 -1.30
C ILE A 197 -14.96 -13.05 -2.31
N ASN A 198 -14.83 -12.48 -3.51
CA ASN A 198 -15.82 -12.51 -4.60
C ASN A 198 -17.24 -12.10 -4.14
N PRO A 199 -17.38 -10.90 -3.56
CA PRO A 199 -18.68 -10.43 -3.08
C PRO A 199 -19.66 -10.35 -4.25
N LYS A 200 -20.86 -10.88 -4.07
CA LYS A 200 -21.94 -10.73 -5.04
C LYS A 200 -22.25 -9.24 -5.19
N LYS A 201 -22.18 -8.71 -6.42
CA LYS A 201 -22.65 -7.35 -6.67
C LYS A 201 -24.11 -7.25 -6.24
N SER A 202 -24.38 -6.52 -5.17
CA SER A 202 -25.73 -6.11 -4.85
C SER A 202 -26.22 -5.22 -6.00
N ILE A 203 -27.11 -5.73 -6.82
CA ILE A 203 -27.82 -4.92 -7.82
C ILE A 203 -28.76 -4.03 -7.01
N ARG A 204 -28.36 -2.78 -6.81
CA ARG A 204 -29.23 -1.70 -6.32
C ARG A 204 -29.70 -0.87 -7.50
#